data_8645ee1b7a22a05534674b861874d605
#
_entry.id   8645ee1b7a22a05534674b861874d605
#
_cell.length_a   1.000
_cell.length_b   1.000
_cell.length_c   1.000
_cell.angle_alpha   90.00
_cell.angle_beta   90.00
_cell.angle_gamma   90.00
#
_symmetry.space_group_name_H-M   'P 1'
#
loop_
_entity.id
_entity.type
_entity.pdbx_description
1 polymer ?
#
loop_
_entity_poly.entity_id
_entity_poly.type
_entity_poly.pdbx_seq_one_letter_code
_entity_poly.pdbx_strand_id
1 'polypeptide(L)'
;EMCKRDRLYTSRAEGDGVKAWQEHNADLQSRCEYLNSLGLRKLHYKSANGTDFTVGLIPQAQFLAGAEDTLGTNVRFNPNIPSEEVFTSPMKGQAEGIVYSTRPLSYRGTMIENFSIRFENGKVTEVKAQKGEDALKTLVNMDEGSKMLGECALVPFDSPIRNSGIMFYNTVSYTHLTLPTIR
;
A
#
# COMPACT_ATOMS: atom_id res chain seq x y z
N GLU A 1 -10.22 2.24 17.10
CA GLU A 1 -9.43 1.55 16.07
C GLU A 1 -7.95 1.94 16.14
N MET A 2 -7.61 3.20 16.23
CA MET A 2 -6.25 3.73 16.40
C MET A 2 -5.55 3.09 17.62
N CYS A 3 -6.20 3.01 18.77
CA CYS A 3 -5.65 2.37 19.98
C CYS A 3 -5.29 0.89 19.83
N LYS A 4 -5.98 0.14 18.97
CA LYS A 4 -5.66 -1.28 18.73
C LYS A 4 -4.38 -1.43 17.90
N ARG A 5 -4.15 -0.51 17.00
CA ARG A 5 -2.99 -0.49 16.11
C ARG A 5 -1.74 -0.05 16.87
N ASP A 6 -1.84 0.98 17.69
CA ASP A 6 -0.74 1.41 18.56
C ASP A 6 -0.26 0.30 19.49
N ARG A 7 -1.17 -0.53 20.01
CA ARG A 7 -0.82 -1.67 20.86
C ARG A 7 0.02 -2.72 20.17
N LEU A 8 -0.11 -2.90 18.85
CA LEU A 8 0.70 -3.85 18.10
C LEU A 8 2.19 -3.46 18.08
N TYR A 9 2.47 -2.15 18.10
CA TYR A 9 3.83 -1.62 18.14
C TYR A 9 4.33 -1.41 19.57
N THR A 10 3.51 -0.88 20.45
CA THR A 10 3.87 -0.64 21.85
C THR A 10 4.10 -1.95 22.62
N SER A 11 3.44 -3.05 22.26
CA SER A 11 3.68 -4.36 22.87
C SER A 11 5.06 -4.95 22.53
N ARG A 12 5.71 -4.49 21.46
CA ARG A 12 7.07 -4.90 21.09
C ARG A 12 8.17 -4.18 21.88
N ALA A 13 7.85 -3.05 22.50
CA ALA A 13 8.82 -2.16 23.12
C ALA A 13 8.92 -2.30 24.64
N GLU A 14 8.44 -3.40 25.24
CA GLU A 14 8.46 -3.59 26.70
C GLU A 14 7.94 -2.36 27.49
N GLY A 15 6.96 -1.65 26.92
CA GLY A 15 6.31 -0.48 27.53
C GLY A 15 6.82 0.89 27.06
N ASP A 16 7.88 0.99 26.26
CA ASP A 16 8.33 2.25 25.66
C ASP A 16 7.86 2.40 24.21
N GLY A 17 6.64 2.93 24.04
CA GLY A 17 6.04 3.16 22.74
C GLY A 17 6.79 4.18 21.87
N VAL A 18 7.43 5.17 22.49
CA VAL A 18 8.20 6.20 21.76
C VAL A 18 9.43 5.58 21.12
N LYS A 19 10.17 4.78 21.86
CA LYS A 19 11.34 4.06 21.36
C LYS A 19 10.94 3.11 20.21
N ALA A 20 9.85 2.36 20.37
CA ALA A 20 9.37 1.44 19.34
C ALA A 20 9.06 2.18 18.02
N TRP A 21 8.44 3.36 18.09
CA TRP A 21 8.18 4.17 16.91
C TRP A 21 9.43 4.77 16.28
N GLN A 22 10.43 5.15 17.08
CA GLN A 22 11.71 5.61 16.56
C GLN A 22 12.43 4.49 15.78
N GLU A 23 12.47 3.29 16.34
CA GLU A 23 13.08 2.12 15.70
C GLU A 23 12.32 1.74 14.41
N HIS A 24 10.99 1.76 14.44
CA HIS A 24 10.16 1.48 13.27
C HIS A 24 10.36 2.51 12.16
N ASN A 25 10.37 3.81 12.49
CA ASN A 25 10.65 4.87 11.52
C ASN A 25 12.05 4.74 10.91
N ALA A 26 13.05 4.37 11.70
CA ALA A 26 14.41 4.14 11.22
C ALA A 26 14.47 2.95 10.24
N ASP A 27 13.74 1.86 10.51
CA ASP A 27 13.65 0.71 9.61
C ASP A 27 12.96 1.08 8.29
N LEU A 28 11.83 1.79 8.35
CA LEU A 28 11.13 2.28 7.15
C LEU A 28 12.03 3.22 6.32
N GLN A 29 12.76 4.12 6.95
CA GLN A 29 13.69 5.03 6.28
C GLN A 29 14.82 4.25 5.58
N SER A 30 15.41 3.27 6.26
CA SER A 30 16.45 2.42 5.68
C SER A 30 15.97 1.67 4.44
N ARG A 31 14.72 1.19 4.46
CA ARG A 31 14.09 0.54 3.29
C ARG A 31 13.91 1.53 2.13
N CYS A 32 13.47 2.76 2.41
CA CYS A 32 13.37 3.81 1.40
C CYS A 32 14.72 4.11 0.75
N GLU A 33 15.77 4.30 1.55
CA GLU A 33 17.12 4.57 1.09
C GLU A 33 17.64 3.45 0.19
N TYR A 34 17.45 2.20 0.61
CA TYR A 34 17.82 1.04 -0.18
C TYR A 34 17.09 1.01 -1.53
N LEU A 35 15.75 1.12 -1.54
CA LEU A 35 14.96 1.11 -2.78
C LEU A 35 15.30 2.28 -3.71
N ASN A 36 15.53 3.45 -3.15
CA ASN A 36 15.92 4.65 -3.91
C ASN A 36 17.33 4.49 -4.53
N SER A 37 18.24 3.81 -3.82
CA SER A 37 19.59 3.53 -4.35
C SER A 37 19.60 2.61 -5.57
N LEU A 38 18.56 1.78 -5.74
CA LEU A 38 18.45 0.84 -6.86
C LEU A 38 18.08 1.51 -8.20
N GLY A 39 17.59 2.75 -8.18
CA GLY A 39 17.18 3.48 -9.40
C GLY A 39 16.10 2.75 -10.20
N LEU A 40 15.13 2.15 -9.53
CA LEU A 40 14.08 1.33 -10.13
C LEU A 40 13.25 2.13 -11.14
N ARG A 41 12.92 1.50 -12.27
CA ARG A 41 12.07 2.09 -13.32
C ARG A 41 10.72 1.43 -13.41
N LYS A 42 10.58 0.22 -12.90
CA LYS A 42 9.34 -0.54 -12.86
C LYS A 42 9.37 -1.58 -11.74
N LEU A 43 8.18 -1.96 -11.29
CA LEU A 43 7.96 -3.08 -10.39
C LEU A 43 7.15 -4.14 -11.13
N HIS A 44 7.50 -5.40 -10.92
CA HIS A 44 6.73 -6.53 -11.41
C HIS A 44 6.25 -7.37 -10.22
N TYR A 45 4.96 -7.49 -10.12
CA TYR A 45 4.27 -8.21 -9.05
C TYR A 45 3.75 -9.53 -9.59
N LYS A 46 4.20 -10.63 -8.99
CA LYS A 46 3.78 -11.98 -9.36
C LYS A 46 3.50 -12.81 -8.12
N SER A 47 2.34 -13.48 -8.07
CA SER A 47 2.00 -14.36 -6.96
C SER A 47 1.14 -15.55 -7.39
N ALA A 48 1.10 -16.57 -6.50
CA ALA A 48 0.39 -17.82 -6.75
C ALA A 48 -1.13 -17.67 -6.88
N ASN A 49 -1.71 -16.54 -6.47
CA ASN A 49 -3.15 -16.27 -6.64
C ASN A 49 -3.54 -15.85 -8.07
N GLY A 50 -2.58 -15.80 -8.99
CA GLY A 50 -2.80 -15.40 -10.37
C GLY A 50 -2.43 -13.95 -10.68
N THR A 51 -1.98 -13.16 -9.69
CA THR A 51 -1.46 -11.81 -9.94
C THR A 51 -0.23 -11.90 -10.84
N ASP A 52 -0.27 -11.17 -11.95
CA ASP A 52 0.85 -10.92 -12.85
C ASP A 52 0.69 -9.49 -13.38
N PHE A 53 1.40 -8.55 -12.76
CA PHE A 53 1.16 -7.13 -12.92
C PHE A 53 2.47 -6.36 -12.90
N THR A 54 2.65 -5.49 -13.90
CA THR A 54 3.82 -4.62 -14.01
C THR A 54 3.38 -3.15 -13.94
N VAL A 55 4.11 -2.35 -13.19
CA VAL A 55 3.89 -0.92 -13.07
C VAL A 55 5.19 -0.16 -13.32
N GLY A 56 5.14 0.84 -14.21
CA GLY A 56 6.22 1.78 -14.41
C GLY A 56 6.26 2.82 -13.29
N LEU A 57 7.45 3.28 -12.93
CA LEU A 57 7.68 4.29 -11.91
C LEU A 57 8.10 5.62 -12.53
N ILE A 58 7.71 6.73 -11.93
CA ILE A 58 8.16 8.06 -12.32
C ILE A 58 9.67 8.14 -12.02
N PRO A 59 10.52 8.49 -13.02
CA PRO A 59 11.98 8.44 -12.85
C PRO A 59 12.55 9.28 -11.69
N GLN A 60 11.86 10.36 -11.34
CA GLN A 60 12.24 11.29 -10.27
C GLN A 60 11.52 11.02 -8.95
N ALA A 61 10.51 10.16 -8.96
CA ALA A 61 9.82 9.80 -7.72
C ALA A 61 10.74 8.94 -6.84
N GLN A 62 10.63 9.19 -5.55
CA GLN A 62 11.32 8.41 -4.53
C GLN A 62 10.32 7.55 -3.77
N PHE A 63 10.82 6.48 -3.19
CA PHE A 63 10.09 5.74 -2.16
C PHE A 63 10.11 6.53 -0.88
N LEU A 64 8.95 6.66 -0.25
CA LEU A 64 8.73 7.38 0.99
C LEU A 64 8.03 6.46 2.01
N ALA A 65 8.26 6.69 3.29
CA ALA A 65 7.61 5.97 4.38
C ALA A 65 7.84 6.64 5.73
N GLY A 66 7.00 6.32 6.71
CA GLY A 66 7.22 6.66 8.11
C GLY A 66 7.10 8.16 8.40
N ALA A 67 8.09 8.70 9.09
CA ALA A 67 8.10 10.08 9.53
C ALA A 67 8.65 11.04 8.47
N GLU A 68 8.09 12.24 8.40
CA GLU A 68 8.53 13.34 7.55
C GLU A 68 8.61 14.65 8.33
N ASP A 69 9.16 15.69 7.73
CA ASP A 69 9.30 16.99 8.35
C ASP A 69 8.28 17.96 7.78
N THR A 70 7.65 18.76 8.65
CA THR A 70 6.71 19.80 8.22
C THR A 70 7.40 20.86 7.37
N LEU A 71 6.73 21.30 6.32
CA LEU A 71 7.23 22.40 5.48
C LEU A 71 7.34 23.70 6.28
N GLY A 72 8.51 24.32 6.24
CA GLY A 72 8.79 25.62 6.83
C GLY A 72 9.19 25.60 8.30
N THR A 73 8.72 24.68 9.12
CA THR A 73 9.08 24.58 10.55
C THR A 73 10.03 23.45 10.89
N ASN A 74 10.21 22.50 9.96
CA ASN A 74 11.06 21.31 10.12
C ASN A 74 10.77 20.49 11.38
N VAL A 75 9.50 20.41 11.76
CA VAL A 75 9.07 19.57 12.89
C VAL A 75 8.82 18.15 12.37
N ARG A 76 9.52 17.19 12.96
CA ARG A 76 9.38 15.75 12.62
C ARG A 76 8.02 15.22 13.09
N PHE A 77 7.27 14.56 12.22
CA PHE A 77 5.97 13.94 12.56
C PHE A 77 5.70 12.71 11.69
N ASN A 78 4.78 11.88 12.13
CA ASN A 78 4.27 10.77 11.34
C ASN A 78 2.91 11.19 10.75
N PRO A 79 2.80 11.41 9.44
CA PRO A 79 1.54 11.82 8.79
C PRO A 79 0.48 10.74 8.86
N ASN A 80 0.90 9.47 9.01
CA ASN A 80 0.02 8.34 9.10
C ASN A 80 0.54 7.30 10.12
N ILE A 81 -0.29 6.95 11.07
CA ILE A 81 0.00 5.98 12.15
C ILE A 81 -1.15 4.97 12.27
N PRO A 82 -0.81 3.67 12.30
CA PRO A 82 0.46 3.03 11.96
C PRO A 82 0.58 2.86 10.44
N SER A 83 1.79 2.89 9.93
CA SER A 83 2.12 2.56 8.55
C SER A 83 3.24 1.53 8.50
N GLU A 84 3.12 0.55 7.61
CA GLU A 84 4.10 -0.50 7.34
C GLU A 84 4.63 -0.44 5.93
N GLU A 85 4.10 0.48 5.15
CA GLU A 85 4.37 0.55 3.73
C GLU A 85 5.51 1.51 3.41
N VAL A 86 6.25 1.12 2.38
CA VAL A 86 7.12 2.00 1.61
C VAL A 86 6.46 2.20 0.26
N PHE A 87 6.13 3.41 -0.10
CA PHE A 87 5.30 3.72 -1.27
C PHE A 87 5.98 4.71 -2.21
N THR A 88 5.53 4.70 -3.47
CA THR A 88 5.96 5.65 -4.49
C THR A 88 4.86 5.88 -5.52
N SER A 89 5.03 6.90 -6.36
CA SER A 89 4.07 7.24 -7.40
C SER A 89 4.33 6.47 -8.69
N PRO A 90 3.33 5.76 -9.23
CA PRO A 90 3.42 5.09 -10.51
C PRO A 90 3.42 6.08 -11.67
N MET A 91 4.02 5.67 -12.79
CA MET A 91 3.99 6.42 -14.04
C MET A 91 2.65 6.25 -14.72
N LYS A 92 1.95 7.35 -14.98
CA LYS A 92 0.69 7.34 -15.73
C LYS A 92 0.84 6.63 -17.08
N GLY A 93 -0.08 5.75 -17.40
CA GLY A 93 -0.08 4.98 -18.65
C GLY A 93 0.82 3.75 -18.64
N GLN A 94 1.49 3.42 -17.53
CA GLN A 94 2.43 2.30 -17.44
C GLN A 94 2.04 1.27 -16.38
N ALA A 95 0.79 0.83 -16.41
CA ALA A 95 0.30 -0.27 -15.60
C ALA A 95 -0.30 -1.35 -16.52
N GLU A 96 0.22 -2.58 -16.45
CA GLU A 96 -0.14 -3.69 -17.32
C GLU A 96 -0.33 -4.97 -16.54
N GLY A 97 -1.36 -5.74 -16.88
CA GLY A 97 -1.60 -7.07 -16.34
C GLY A 97 -2.79 -7.13 -15.40
N ILE A 98 -2.81 -8.13 -14.52
CA ILE A 98 -3.94 -8.40 -13.62
C ILE A 98 -3.49 -8.52 -12.17
N VAL A 99 -4.28 -7.97 -11.29
CA VAL A 99 -4.08 -8.03 -9.84
C VAL A 99 -5.28 -8.71 -9.20
N TYR A 100 -5.02 -9.66 -8.31
CA TYR A 100 -6.03 -10.32 -7.48
C TYR A 100 -5.90 -9.88 -6.04
N SER A 101 -7.02 -9.51 -5.44
CA SER A 101 -7.06 -9.15 -4.02
C SER A 101 -6.71 -10.36 -3.14
N THR A 102 -6.01 -10.11 -2.05
CA THR A 102 -5.74 -11.12 -1.02
C THR A 102 -6.57 -10.89 0.24
N ARG A 103 -7.26 -9.74 0.29
CA ARG A 103 -8.13 -9.36 1.40
C ARG A 103 -9.37 -8.62 0.88
N PRO A 104 -10.50 -8.68 1.61
CA PRO A 104 -11.66 -7.90 1.25
C PRO A 104 -11.41 -6.40 1.43
N LEU A 105 -12.14 -5.59 0.65
CA LEU A 105 -12.16 -4.13 0.74
C LEU A 105 -13.51 -3.67 1.29
N SER A 106 -13.51 -2.84 2.32
CA SER A 106 -14.71 -2.15 2.80
C SER A 106 -14.78 -0.76 2.17
N TYR A 107 -15.77 -0.53 1.30
CA TYR A 107 -15.96 0.75 0.64
C TYR A 107 -17.40 1.26 0.86
N ARG A 108 -17.54 2.41 1.51
CA ARG A 108 -18.84 3.04 1.84
C ARG A 108 -19.86 2.07 2.45
N GLY A 109 -19.39 1.21 3.37
CA GLY A 109 -20.23 0.21 4.03
C GLY A 109 -20.50 -1.07 3.22
N THR A 110 -20.05 -1.15 1.97
CA THR A 110 -20.12 -2.34 1.14
C THR A 110 -18.81 -3.13 1.21
N MET A 111 -18.92 -4.44 1.45
CA MET A 111 -17.78 -5.36 1.39
C MET A 111 -17.58 -5.84 -0.04
N ILE A 112 -16.37 -5.66 -0.56
CA ILE A 112 -15.93 -6.16 -1.85
C ILE A 112 -14.96 -7.30 -1.59
N GLU A 113 -15.29 -8.52 -2.07
CA GLU A 113 -14.56 -9.74 -1.72
C GLU A 113 -14.10 -10.49 -2.96
N ASN A 114 -12.90 -11.08 -2.88
CA ASN A 114 -12.31 -11.90 -3.95
C ASN A 114 -12.39 -11.21 -5.31
N PHE A 115 -11.80 -10.02 -5.38
CA PHE A 115 -11.86 -9.21 -6.59
C PHE A 115 -10.53 -9.22 -7.36
N SER A 116 -10.65 -8.91 -8.64
CA SER A 116 -9.51 -8.69 -9.53
C SER A 116 -9.70 -7.42 -10.35
N ILE A 117 -8.59 -6.82 -10.73
CA ILE A 117 -8.54 -5.62 -11.56
C ILE A 117 -7.51 -5.86 -12.65
N ARG A 118 -7.91 -5.66 -13.91
CA ARG A 118 -7.03 -5.70 -15.08
C ARG A 118 -6.69 -4.31 -15.54
N PHE A 119 -5.42 -4.12 -15.84
CA PHE A 119 -4.89 -2.87 -16.39
C PHE A 119 -4.32 -3.11 -17.78
N GLU A 120 -4.58 -2.19 -18.69
CA GLU A 120 -4.01 -2.12 -20.03
C GLU A 120 -3.71 -0.66 -20.37
N ASN A 121 -2.49 -0.38 -20.80
CA ASN A 121 -2.03 1.00 -21.08
C ASN A 121 -2.26 1.96 -19.90
N GLY A 122 -2.06 1.48 -18.68
CA GLY A 122 -2.19 2.25 -17.44
C GLY A 122 -3.62 2.48 -16.96
N LYS A 123 -4.64 1.94 -17.64
CA LYS A 123 -6.05 2.10 -17.27
C LYS A 123 -6.69 0.78 -16.89
N VAL A 124 -7.60 0.83 -15.94
CA VAL A 124 -8.48 -0.30 -15.62
C VAL A 124 -9.38 -0.59 -16.81
N THR A 125 -9.31 -1.83 -17.33
CA THR A 125 -10.15 -2.31 -18.43
C THR A 125 -11.20 -3.31 -17.98
N GLU A 126 -10.93 -4.06 -16.92
CA GLU A 126 -11.87 -5.02 -16.35
C GLU A 126 -11.76 -5.06 -14.83
N VAL A 127 -12.89 -5.17 -14.17
CA VAL A 127 -12.99 -5.51 -12.75
C VAL A 127 -13.95 -6.66 -12.56
N LYS A 128 -13.62 -7.56 -11.64
CA LYS A 128 -14.48 -8.68 -11.23
C LYS A 128 -14.44 -8.80 -9.72
N ALA A 129 -15.54 -9.18 -9.10
CA ALA A 129 -15.59 -9.51 -7.69
C ALA A 129 -16.64 -10.59 -7.42
N GLN A 130 -16.36 -11.46 -6.47
CA GLN A 130 -17.34 -12.45 -6.01
C GLN A 130 -18.50 -11.76 -5.28
N LYS A 131 -18.19 -10.68 -4.54
CA LYS A 131 -19.17 -9.86 -3.83
C LYS A 131 -18.81 -8.38 -3.97
N GLY A 132 -19.82 -7.53 -4.14
CA GLY A 132 -19.63 -6.08 -4.22
C GLY A 132 -19.07 -5.58 -5.57
N GLU A 133 -19.21 -6.33 -6.66
CA GLU A 133 -18.67 -5.97 -7.98
C GLU A 133 -19.20 -4.61 -8.46
N ASP A 134 -20.48 -4.31 -8.25
CA ASP A 134 -21.06 -3.02 -8.66
C ASP A 134 -20.45 -1.84 -7.90
N ALA A 135 -20.13 -2.04 -6.60
CA ALA A 135 -19.44 -1.03 -5.83
C ALA A 135 -18.01 -0.80 -6.35
N LEU A 136 -17.31 -1.87 -6.75
CA LEU A 136 -15.99 -1.79 -7.36
C LEU A 136 -16.05 -1.08 -8.73
N LYS A 137 -17.04 -1.41 -9.57
CA LYS A 137 -17.28 -0.71 -10.85
C LYS A 137 -17.56 0.77 -10.63
N THR A 138 -18.36 1.10 -9.64
CA THR A 138 -18.64 2.51 -9.29
C THR A 138 -17.38 3.24 -8.87
N LEU A 139 -16.53 2.59 -8.05
CA LEU A 139 -15.26 3.15 -7.58
C LEU A 139 -14.33 3.50 -8.75
N VAL A 140 -14.08 2.55 -9.67
CA VAL A 140 -13.16 2.75 -10.80
C VAL A 140 -13.72 3.65 -11.91
N ASN A 141 -15.00 3.93 -11.91
CA ASN A 141 -15.64 4.82 -12.88
C ASN A 141 -16.11 6.16 -12.29
N MET A 142 -15.62 6.53 -11.12
CA MET A 142 -15.99 7.77 -10.45
C MET A 142 -15.58 9.01 -11.28
N ASP A 143 -14.38 8.96 -11.86
CA ASP A 143 -13.84 9.95 -12.79
C ASP A 143 -12.77 9.31 -13.70
N GLU A 144 -12.16 10.09 -14.59
CA GLU A 144 -11.08 9.60 -15.47
C GLU A 144 -9.80 9.25 -14.70
N GLY A 145 -9.54 9.86 -13.56
CA GLY A 145 -8.37 9.58 -12.72
C GLY A 145 -8.51 8.25 -11.98
N SER A 146 -9.72 7.90 -11.54
CA SER A 146 -10.00 6.67 -10.78
C SER A 146 -9.78 5.37 -11.56
N LYS A 147 -9.64 5.47 -12.89
CA LYS A 147 -9.24 4.34 -13.76
C LYS A 147 -7.73 4.09 -13.77
N MET A 148 -6.96 4.91 -13.11
CA MET A 148 -5.49 4.81 -13.11
C MET A 148 -4.99 4.48 -11.71
N LEU A 149 -3.80 3.87 -11.66
CA LEU A 149 -3.12 3.59 -10.40
C LEU A 149 -2.57 4.90 -9.82
N GLY A 150 -2.93 5.22 -8.59
CA GLY A 150 -2.50 6.44 -7.90
C GLY A 150 -1.23 6.25 -7.08
N GLU A 151 -1.02 5.04 -6.55
CA GLU A 151 0.10 4.71 -5.68
C GLU A 151 0.47 3.25 -5.85
N CYS A 152 1.74 2.93 -5.65
CA CYS A 152 2.21 1.57 -5.46
C CYS A 152 3.07 1.49 -4.21
N ALA A 153 2.80 0.48 -3.39
CA ALA A 153 3.44 0.30 -2.10
C ALA A 153 3.98 -1.11 -1.92
N LEU A 154 5.00 -1.22 -1.08
CA LEU A 154 5.63 -2.47 -0.67
C LEU A 154 5.50 -2.60 0.86
N VAL A 155 4.99 -3.74 1.30
CA VAL A 155 4.83 -4.06 2.73
C VAL A 155 5.58 -5.36 3.02
N PRO A 156 6.37 -5.45 4.12
CA PRO A 156 7.09 -6.68 4.45
C PRO A 156 6.14 -7.83 4.76
N PHE A 157 6.60 -9.04 4.44
CA PHE A 157 5.81 -10.26 4.66
C PHE A 157 5.45 -10.47 6.14
N ASP A 158 6.35 -10.13 7.04
CA ASP A 158 6.25 -10.28 8.50
C ASP A 158 5.65 -9.06 9.21
N SER A 159 4.99 -8.17 8.46
CA SER A 159 4.32 -7.01 9.02
C SER A 159 3.36 -7.41 10.16
N PRO A 160 3.45 -6.77 11.34
CA PRO A 160 2.54 -7.00 12.45
C PRO A 160 1.08 -6.75 12.10
N ILE A 161 0.82 -5.74 11.27
CA ILE A 161 -0.53 -5.41 10.80
C ILE A 161 -1.08 -6.58 9.98
N ARG A 162 -0.29 -7.10 9.03
CA ARG A 162 -0.67 -8.27 8.24
C ARG A 162 -0.94 -9.50 9.12
N ASN A 163 -0.06 -9.75 10.06
CA ASN A 163 -0.13 -10.93 10.94
C ASN A 163 -1.27 -10.87 11.96
N SER A 164 -1.80 -9.67 12.24
CA SER A 164 -2.96 -9.50 13.14
C SER A 164 -4.24 -10.15 12.62
N GLY A 165 -4.35 -10.39 11.31
CA GLY A 165 -5.56 -10.87 10.67
C GLY A 165 -6.74 -9.89 10.70
N ILE A 166 -6.58 -8.72 11.32
CA ILE A 166 -7.63 -7.71 11.45
C ILE A 166 -7.69 -6.86 10.18
N MET A 167 -8.90 -6.66 9.66
CA MET A 167 -9.13 -5.69 8.61
C MET A 167 -9.26 -4.30 9.22
N PHE A 168 -8.40 -3.39 8.80
CA PHE A 168 -8.46 -1.99 9.20
C PHE A 168 -9.17 -1.16 8.13
N TYR A 169 -9.87 -0.11 8.53
CA TYR A 169 -10.54 0.80 7.59
C TYR A 169 -9.58 1.80 6.94
N ASN A 170 -8.36 1.94 7.47
CA ASN A 170 -7.35 2.79 6.88
C ASN A 170 -6.55 1.99 5.84
N THR A 171 -6.67 2.36 4.57
CA THR A 171 -6.02 1.70 3.43
C THR A 171 -4.50 1.80 3.46
N VAL A 172 -3.97 2.85 4.08
CA VAL A 172 -2.52 3.10 4.19
C VAL A 172 -1.84 2.20 5.22
N SER A 173 -2.62 1.55 6.09
CA SER A 173 -2.06 0.61 7.08
C SER A 173 -1.71 -0.76 6.47
N TYR A 174 -2.30 -1.10 5.35
CA TYR A 174 -1.96 -2.27 4.53
C TYR A 174 -2.47 -2.01 3.10
N THR A 175 -1.70 -2.42 2.13
CA THR A 175 -2.11 -2.30 0.74
C THR A 175 -3.24 -3.30 0.49
N HIS A 176 -4.40 -2.86 0.03
CA HIS A 176 -5.51 -3.74 -0.33
C HIS A 176 -5.17 -4.69 -1.46
N LEU A 177 -4.24 -4.28 -2.29
CA LEU A 177 -3.52 -5.12 -3.20
C LEU A 177 -2.25 -5.54 -2.47
N THR A 178 -2.32 -6.60 -1.67
CA THR A 178 -1.11 -7.21 -1.12
C THR A 178 -0.33 -7.79 -2.29
N LEU A 179 0.53 -6.97 -2.79
CA LEU A 179 1.48 -7.35 -3.82
C LEU A 179 2.49 -8.30 -3.19
N PRO A 180 3.00 -9.28 -3.94
CA PRO A 180 3.87 -10.29 -3.38
C PRO A 180 5.06 -9.65 -2.71
N THR A 181 5.33 -10.12 -1.53
CA THR A 181 6.43 -9.72 -0.69
C THR A 181 7.77 -9.94 -1.40
N ILE A 182 8.60 -8.93 -1.42
CA ILE A 182 10.02 -9.11 -1.74
C ILE A 182 10.61 -9.98 -0.63
N ARG A 183 11.11 -11.16 -0.97
CA ARG A 183 11.95 -11.99 -0.10
C ARG A 183 13.40 -11.58 -0.25
#